data_33e71886d472a369c3ab20dd5c016147
#
_entry.id   33e71886d472a369c3ab20dd5c016147
#
_cell.length_a   1.000
_cell.length_b   1.000
_cell.length_c   1.000
_cell.angle_alpha   90.00
_cell.angle_beta   90.00
_cell.angle_gamma   90.00
#
_symmetry.space_group_name_H-M   'P 1'
#
loop_
_entity.id
_entity.type
_entity.pdbx_description
1 polymer ?
#
loop_
_entity_poly.entity_id
_entity_poly.type
_entity_poly.pdbx_seq_one_letter_code
_entity_poly.pdbx_strand_id
1 'polypeptide(L)'
;MKKRPGLKLRKKDLVLFMNKCQSYFIKSIEVFGMRALYIEKMDKSNWGLQKIKIKQDNCKIGLNVEKERKIKKVIKKLIKNEVTNVVLSKEFDENRDLINALNASNIKIFDGRWLQKYLAVQILDFIVNQTNIKKEECEIAITVNQITDLSIELIKILAKQYKRLTVVTSHIEKLRKIENEIYEKEGILIVISNNQKKSLLKSQIILNIDFCKEILNKYQVNENAIIINFEGDIKINHKRFSGININDYEIEVGREEVIWRKNMDKFRTKDLLESVLYMKDTFQNICNKIRKNKVSIKALYGVNGKIERFS
;
A
#
# COMPACT_ATOMS: atom_id res chain seq x y z
N MET A 1 1.76 48.85 -3.98
CA MET A 1 1.74 47.37 -4.10
C MET A 1 1.70 46.75 -2.69
N LYS A 2 0.54 46.26 -2.24
CA LYS A 2 0.38 45.64 -0.91
C LYS A 2 0.85 44.17 -0.96
N LYS A 3 1.89 43.81 -0.19
CA LYS A 3 2.34 42.45 0.02
C LYS A 3 1.21 41.64 0.70
N ARG A 4 0.74 40.55 0.06
CA ARG A 4 -0.16 39.60 0.69
C ARG A 4 0.56 38.93 1.85
N PRO A 5 -0.03 38.82 3.05
CA PRO A 5 0.59 38.15 4.17
C PRO A 5 0.59 36.62 3.89
N GLY A 6 1.77 36.02 3.97
CA GLY A 6 1.92 34.56 3.91
C GLY A 6 1.11 33.90 5.03
N LEU A 7 0.24 32.99 4.68
CA LEU A 7 -0.52 32.19 5.63
C LEU A 7 0.46 31.42 6.54
N LYS A 8 0.65 31.92 7.74
CA LYS A 8 1.26 31.16 8.84
C LYS A 8 0.22 30.12 9.28
N LEU A 9 0.44 28.84 8.98
CA LEU A 9 -0.29 27.75 9.60
C LEU A 9 -0.26 27.96 11.12
N ARG A 10 -1.43 28.13 11.73
CA ARG A 10 -1.54 28.33 13.18
C ARG A 10 -1.11 27.03 13.86
N LYS A 11 -0.27 27.14 14.90
CA LYS A 11 0.14 26.01 15.76
C LYS A 11 -1.04 25.11 16.19
N LYS A 12 -2.24 25.67 16.35
CA LYS A 12 -3.47 24.99 16.71
C LYS A 12 -3.95 23.96 15.67
N ASP A 13 -3.79 24.24 14.37
CA ASP A 13 -4.29 23.38 13.29
C ASP A 13 -3.41 22.11 13.15
N LEU A 14 -2.11 22.26 13.39
CA LEU A 14 -1.16 21.15 13.45
C LEU A 14 -1.41 20.27 14.70
N VAL A 15 -1.69 20.88 15.84
CA VAL A 15 -1.95 20.21 17.12
C VAL A 15 -3.27 19.44 17.09
N LEU A 16 -4.30 19.92 16.38
CA LEU A 16 -5.59 19.22 16.27
C LEU A 16 -5.47 17.93 15.44
N PHE A 17 -4.66 17.95 14.40
CA PHE A 17 -4.32 16.75 13.62
C PHE A 17 -3.53 15.74 14.46
N MET A 18 -2.60 16.24 15.27
CA MET A 18 -1.70 15.46 16.11
C MET A 18 -2.38 14.81 17.32
N ASN A 19 -3.42 15.42 17.89
CA ASN A 19 -4.20 14.82 18.99
C ASN A 19 -5.06 13.64 18.54
N LYS A 20 -5.27 13.47 17.23
CA LYS A 20 -5.99 12.31 16.65
C LYS A 20 -5.06 11.21 16.14
N CYS A 21 -3.80 11.52 15.83
CA CYS A 21 -2.77 10.58 15.39
C CYS A 21 -1.59 10.69 16.35
N GLN A 22 -1.56 9.83 17.36
CA GLN A 22 -0.51 9.84 18.40
C GLN A 22 0.90 9.94 17.78
N SER A 23 1.60 11.05 18.07
CA SER A 23 3.06 11.14 18.12
C SER A 23 3.91 11.14 16.84
N TYR A 24 3.38 11.51 15.66
CA TYR A 24 4.20 11.63 14.45
C TYR A 24 4.00 12.97 13.73
N PHE A 25 5.11 13.56 13.23
CA PHE A 25 5.07 14.73 12.35
C PHE A 25 5.46 14.34 10.93
N ILE A 26 4.77 14.92 9.97
CA ILE A 26 5.21 14.87 8.57
C ILE A 26 6.11 16.07 8.33
N LYS A 27 7.38 15.82 8.03
CA LYS A 27 8.36 16.82 7.62
C LYS A 27 8.69 16.64 6.14
N SER A 28 9.18 17.72 5.51
CA SER A 28 9.67 17.67 4.14
C SER A 28 11.14 17.99 4.09
N ILE A 29 11.87 17.24 3.29
CA ILE A 29 13.23 17.57 2.88
C ILE A 29 13.19 17.88 1.38
N GLU A 30 13.74 19.04 1.03
CA GLU A 30 13.94 19.44 -0.35
C GLU A 30 15.44 19.66 -0.58
N VAL A 31 16.01 18.91 -1.53
CA VAL A 31 17.42 19.01 -1.90
C VAL A 31 17.51 18.95 -3.42
N PHE A 32 18.08 20.00 -4.04
CA PHE A 32 18.24 20.09 -5.49
C PHE A 32 16.94 19.87 -6.30
N GLY A 33 15.82 20.43 -5.82
CA GLY A 33 14.49 20.25 -6.43
C GLY A 33 13.82 18.92 -6.14
N MET A 34 14.50 17.98 -5.49
CA MET A 34 13.88 16.74 -5.00
C MET A 34 13.22 16.98 -3.64
N ARG A 35 11.96 16.61 -3.52
CA ARG A 35 11.20 16.73 -2.30
C ARG A 35 10.74 15.37 -1.81
N ALA A 36 11.09 15.01 -0.59
CA ALA A 36 10.57 13.86 0.11
C ALA A 36 9.87 14.30 1.40
N LEU A 37 8.70 13.73 1.68
CA LEU A 37 8.08 13.84 2.98
C LEU A 37 8.57 12.70 3.86
N TYR A 38 8.85 12.97 5.11
CA TYR A 38 9.23 11.95 6.08
C TYR A 38 8.45 12.12 7.37
N ILE A 39 8.30 11.02 8.10
CA ILE A 39 7.60 10.99 9.37
C ILE A 39 8.64 10.95 10.48
N GLU A 40 8.51 11.88 11.41
CA GLU A 40 9.34 11.91 12.61
C GLU A 40 8.49 11.54 13.84
N LYS A 41 9.00 10.59 14.65
CA LYS A 41 8.39 10.25 15.93
C LYS A 41 8.61 11.42 16.89
N MET A 42 7.54 11.88 17.53
CA MET A 42 7.66 12.91 18.56
C MET A 42 8.17 12.31 19.87
N ASP A 43 9.34 12.76 20.31
CA ASP A 43 9.69 12.73 21.71
C ASP A 43 9.15 14.01 22.38
N LYS A 44 8.46 13.86 23.52
CA LYS A 44 7.82 14.97 24.22
C LYS A 44 8.81 16.07 24.69
N SER A 45 10.12 15.82 24.59
CA SER A 45 11.18 16.70 25.05
C SER A 45 11.71 17.71 24.02
N ASN A 46 11.40 17.56 22.73
CA ASN A 46 12.00 18.41 21.69
C ASN A 46 10.97 19.34 21.00
N TRP A 47 10.57 20.41 21.68
CA TRP A 47 9.79 21.51 21.11
C TRP A 47 10.64 22.57 20.39
N GLY A 48 11.86 22.24 20.00
CA GLY A 48 12.77 23.13 19.27
C GLY A 48 12.60 23.04 17.76
N LEU A 49 11.84 23.97 17.17
CA LEU A 49 11.74 24.13 15.71
C LEU A 49 13.07 24.64 15.12
N GLN A 50 13.92 23.75 14.63
CA GLN A 50 15.00 24.17 13.75
C GLN A 50 14.42 24.45 12.34
N LYS A 51 14.37 25.73 11.99
CA LYS A 51 14.08 26.18 10.62
C LYS A 51 15.27 25.83 9.71
N ILE A 52 15.12 24.80 8.89
CA ILE A 52 16.07 24.58 7.80
C ILE A 52 15.66 25.48 6.64
N LYS A 53 16.40 26.57 6.44
CA LYS A 53 16.31 27.41 5.23
C LYS A 53 17.02 26.68 4.09
N ILE A 54 16.25 26.23 3.09
CA ILE A 54 16.81 25.70 1.84
C ILE A 54 16.66 26.79 0.79
N LYS A 55 17.79 27.22 0.23
CA LYS A 55 17.81 28.09 -0.95
C LYS A 55 17.35 27.33 -2.18
N GLN A 56 16.39 27.86 -2.91
CA GLN A 56 16.02 27.41 -4.25
C GLN A 56 17.09 27.88 -5.23
N ASP A 57 17.84 26.96 -5.80
CA ASP A 57 18.63 27.21 -6.99
C ASP A 57 17.99 26.47 -8.17
N ASN A 58 17.55 27.25 -9.15
CA ASN A 58 17.12 26.76 -10.46
C ASN A 58 18.35 26.22 -11.20
N CYS A 59 18.55 24.90 -11.19
CA CYS A 59 19.60 24.28 -11.98
C CYS A 59 19.04 23.24 -12.93
N LYS A 60 19.20 23.53 -14.22
CA LYS A 60 18.88 22.63 -15.34
C LYS A 60 19.83 21.42 -15.32
N ILE A 61 19.27 20.27 -15.67
CA ILE A 61 19.84 18.94 -15.63
C ILE A 61 21.03 18.81 -16.57
N GLY A 62 22.15 18.34 -16.07
CA GLY A 62 23.28 17.84 -16.81
C GLY A 62 23.82 16.53 -16.19
N LEU A 63 23.82 15.47 -16.98
CA LEU A 63 24.59 14.21 -16.95
C LEU A 63 24.73 13.40 -15.64
N ASN A 64 24.74 12.07 -15.80
CA ASN A 64 24.69 10.98 -14.81
C ASN A 64 25.56 11.15 -13.54
N VAL A 65 26.74 11.72 -13.63
CA VAL A 65 27.68 11.88 -12.50
C VAL A 65 27.19 12.90 -11.46
N GLU A 66 26.54 13.99 -11.89
CA GLU A 66 25.93 14.96 -10.97
C GLU A 66 24.71 14.38 -10.25
N LYS A 67 23.94 13.53 -10.92
CA LYS A 67 22.75 12.88 -10.37
C LYS A 67 23.12 11.99 -9.18
N GLU A 68 24.14 11.18 -9.30
CA GLU A 68 24.62 10.29 -8.23
C GLU A 68 25.15 11.08 -7.01
N ARG A 69 25.93 12.14 -7.23
CA ARG A 69 26.39 13.02 -6.14
C ARG A 69 25.23 13.70 -5.40
N LYS A 70 24.17 14.11 -6.12
CA LYS A 70 22.96 14.68 -5.52
C LYS A 70 22.22 13.67 -4.67
N ILE A 71 22.01 12.44 -5.17
CA ILE A 71 21.41 11.33 -4.44
C ILE A 71 22.19 11.04 -3.15
N LYS A 72 23.52 10.87 -3.22
CA LYS A 72 24.37 10.66 -2.03
C LYS A 72 24.23 11.77 -0.98
N LYS A 73 24.10 13.04 -1.42
CA LYS A 73 23.86 14.17 -0.49
C LYS A 73 22.49 14.11 0.17
N VAL A 74 21.43 13.72 -0.58
CA VAL A 74 20.08 13.53 -0.03
C VAL A 74 20.10 12.44 1.02
N ILE A 75 20.66 11.26 0.69
CA ILE A 75 20.76 10.13 1.62
C ILE A 75 21.51 10.50 2.90
N LYS A 76 22.69 11.14 2.78
CA LYS A 76 23.45 11.61 3.95
C LYS A 76 22.63 12.57 4.83
N LYS A 77 21.81 13.43 4.22
CA LYS A 77 20.95 14.37 4.96
C LYS A 77 19.79 13.65 5.66
N LEU A 78 19.19 12.64 5.01
CA LEU A 78 18.15 11.82 5.62
C LEU A 78 18.71 11.06 6.83
N ILE A 79 19.82 10.37 6.67
CA ILE A 79 20.50 9.62 7.74
C ILE A 79 20.89 10.57 8.91
N LYS A 80 21.47 11.75 8.61
CA LYS A 80 21.81 12.75 9.64
C LYS A 80 20.61 13.22 10.45
N ASN A 81 19.41 13.18 9.88
CA ASN A 81 18.17 13.55 10.57
C ASN A 81 17.40 12.33 11.09
N GLU A 82 18.04 11.14 11.16
CA GLU A 82 17.47 9.89 11.67
C GLU A 82 16.17 9.47 10.95
N VAL A 83 16.06 9.81 9.66
CA VAL A 83 14.88 9.51 8.85
C VAL A 83 14.91 8.04 8.44
N THR A 84 13.89 7.29 8.84
CA THR A 84 13.75 5.86 8.53
C THR A 84 12.71 5.58 7.44
N ASN A 85 11.81 6.53 7.18
CA ASN A 85 10.71 6.34 6.24
C ASN A 85 10.47 7.60 5.43
N VAL A 86 10.21 7.47 4.12
CA VAL A 86 9.95 8.59 3.22
C VAL A 86 8.74 8.34 2.32
N VAL A 87 8.09 9.42 1.87
CA VAL A 87 7.14 9.42 0.76
C VAL A 87 7.81 10.16 -0.39
N LEU A 88 7.89 9.57 -1.56
CA LEU A 88 8.44 10.22 -2.75
C LEU A 88 7.34 10.99 -3.49
N SER A 89 7.72 12.11 -4.12
CA SER A 89 6.80 12.77 -5.05
C SER A 89 6.72 12.01 -6.36
N LYS A 90 5.58 12.12 -7.07
CA LYS A 90 5.28 11.41 -8.33
C LYS A 90 6.39 11.51 -9.37
N GLU A 91 7.11 12.63 -9.41
CA GLU A 91 8.23 12.85 -10.33
C GLU A 91 9.44 11.93 -10.10
N PHE A 92 9.52 11.28 -8.91
CA PHE A 92 10.60 10.36 -8.55
C PHE A 92 10.17 8.89 -8.48
N ASP A 93 8.92 8.58 -8.80
CA ASP A 93 8.39 7.21 -8.76
C ASP A 93 9.21 6.23 -9.64
N GLU A 94 9.74 6.71 -10.76
CA GLU A 94 10.54 5.91 -11.69
C GLU A 94 12.06 6.10 -11.51
N ASN A 95 12.49 6.87 -10.52
CA ASN A 95 13.91 7.12 -10.29
C ASN A 95 14.58 5.94 -9.57
N ARG A 96 14.92 4.91 -10.34
CA ARG A 96 15.51 3.67 -9.82
C ARG A 96 16.77 3.90 -9.00
N ASP A 97 17.62 4.86 -9.39
CA ASP A 97 18.88 5.15 -8.68
C ASP A 97 18.60 5.68 -7.27
N LEU A 98 17.61 6.58 -7.14
CA LEU A 98 17.19 7.11 -5.84
C LEU A 98 16.53 6.01 -4.99
N ILE A 99 15.62 5.22 -5.58
CA ILE A 99 14.93 4.12 -4.90
C ILE A 99 15.94 3.09 -4.38
N ASN A 100 16.90 2.66 -5.23
CA ASN A 100 17.94 1.72 -4.84
C ASN A 100 18.84 2.28 -3.72
N ALA A 101 19.20 3.57 -3.79
CA ALA A 101 20.02 4.21 -2.77
C ALA A 101 19.29 4.34 -1.42
N LEU A 102 17.97 4.62 -1.42
CA LEU A 102 17.14 4.63 -0.22
C LEU A 102 17.06 3.24 0.41
N ASN A 103 16.76 2.22 -0.39
CA ASN A 103 16.68 0.83 0.07
C ASN A 103 18.02 0.33 0.62
N ALA A 104 19.13 0.61 -0.07
CA ALA A 104 20.50 0.28 0.40
C ALA A 104 20.86 0.99 1.72
N SER A 105 20.18 2.09 2.03
CA SER A 105 20.37 2.84 3.28
C SER A 105 19.34 2.47 4.36
N ASN A 106 18.56 1.41 4.17
CA ASN A 106 17.47 0.97 5.05
C ASN A 106 16.41 2.06 5.32
N ILE A 107 16.20 2.96 4.34
CA ILE A 107 15.15 3.96 4.40
C ILE A 107 13.95 3.41 3.63
N LYS A 108 12.85 3.14 4.35
CA LYS A 108 11.63 2.61 3.77
C LYS A 108 10.91 3.67 2.94
N ILE A 109 10.48 3.30 1.75
CA ILE A 109 9.62 4.13 0.91
C ILE A 109 8.17 3.69 1.11
N PHE A 110 7.28 4.65 1.36
CA PHE A 110 5.85 4.42 1.35
C PHE A 110 5.34 4.50 -0.10
N ASP A 111 4.82 3.40 -0.60
CA ASP A 111 4.34 3.22 -1.97
C ASP A 111 2.88 2.73 -2.04
N GLY A 112 2.21 2.69 -0.90
CA GLY A 112 0.85 2.21 -0.77
C GLY A 112 0.70 0.70 -0.60
N ARG A 113 1.73 -0.11 -0.77
CA ARG A 113 1.63 -1.59 -0.74
C ARG A 113 1.25 -2.14 0.63
N TRP A 114 1.78 -1.57 1.69
CA TRP A 114 1.35 -1.98 3.03
C TRP A 114 -0.13 -1.65 3.26
N LEU A 115 -0.58 -0.46 2.86
CA LEU A 115 -1.97 -0.04 2.99
C LEU A 115 -2.90 -0.90 2.13
N GLN A 116 -2.45 -1.32 0.95
CA GLN A 116 -3.23 -2.18 0.04
C GLN A 116 -3.73 -3.45 0.73
N LYS A 117 -2.90 -4.06 1.58
CA LYS A 117 -3.25 -5.28 2.33
C LYS A 117 -4.43 -5.05 3.28
N TYR A 118 -4.52 -3.88 3.90
CA TYR A 118 -5.65 -3.50 4.77
C TYR A 118 -6.90 -3.09 3.99
N LEU A 119 -6.72 -2.71 2.72
CA LEU A 119 -7.81 -2.39 1.80
C LEU A 119 -8.28 -3.60 0.97
N ALA A 120 -7.71 -4.79 1.18
CA ALA A 120 -7.97 -5.98 0.37
C ALA A 120 -9.47 -6.30 0.25
N VAL A 121 -10.23 -6.21 1.35
CA VAL A 121 -11.68 -6.43 1.35
C VAL A 121 -12.40 -5.36 0.53
N GLN A 122 -12.01 -4.09 0.65
CA GLN A 122 -12.62 -3.00 -0.12
C GLN A 122 -12.29 -3.09 -1.61
N ILE A 123 -11.07 -3.53 -1.95
CA ILE A 123 -10.67 -3.79 -3.35
C ILE A 123 -11.53 -4.91 -3.92
N LEU A 124 -11.73 -5.98 -3.14
CA LEU A 124 -12.56 -7.10 -3.55
C LEU A 124 -14.03 -6.70 -3.74
N ASP A 125 -14.61 -5.96 -2.79
CA ASP A 125 -15.97 -5.44 -2.91
C ASP A 125 -16.12 -4.51 -4.12
N PHE A 126 -15.10 -3.67 -4.41
CA PHE A 126 -15.08 -2.81 -5.60
C PHE A 126 -15.13 -3.63 -6.90
N ILE A 127 -14.36 -4.72 -6.98
CA ILE A 127 -14.34 -5.62 -8.14
C ILE A 127 -15.68 -6.34 -8.29
N VAL A 128 -16.18 -6.96 -7.22
CA VAL A 128 -17.44 -7.71 -7.24
C VAL A 128 -18.61 -6.82 -7.66
N ASN A 129 -18.64 -5.57 -7.19
CA ASN A 129 -19.67 -4.61 -7.57
C ASN A 129 -19.60 -4.16 -9.05
N GLN A 130 -18.46 -4.31 -9.71
CA GLN A 130 -18.26 -3.97 -11.12
C GLN A 130 -18.30 -5.20 -12.06
N THR A 131 -18.40 -6.38 -11.47
CA THR A 131 -18.56 -7.63 -12.22
C THR A 131 -19.99 -8.13 -12.10
N ASN A 132 -20.37 -9.04 -13.00
CA ASN A 132 -21.66 -9.74 -12.89
C ASN A 132 -21.57 -10.96 -11.94
N ILE A 133 -20.52 -11.06 -11.13
CA ILE A 133 -20.30 -12.18 -10.22
C ILE A 133 -21.16 -11.96 -8.96
N LYS A 134 -22.05 -12.89 -8.68
CA LYS A 134 -22.80 -12.88 -7.42
C LYS A 134 -21.88 -13.26 -6.27
N LYS A 135 -21.92 -12.48 -5.18
CA LYS A 135 -21.05 -12.65 -4.02
C LYS A 135 -21.11 -14.09 -3.44
N GLU A 136 -22.29 -14.67 -3.43
CA GLU A 136 -22.57 -16.02 -2.89
C GLU A 136 -21.99 -17.15 -3.75
N GLU A 137 -21.78 -16.88 -5.05
CA GLU A 137 -21.27 -17.83 -6.04
C GLU A 137 -19.78 -17.60 -6.35
N CYS A 138 -19.23 -16.50 -5.85
CA CYS A 138 -17.86 -16.10 -6.11
C CYS A 138 -16.86 -17.09 -5.50
N GLU A 139 -16.03 -17.71 -6.35
CA GLU A 139 -14.93 -18.57 -5.93
C GLU A 139 -13.66 -17.73 -5.76
N ILE A 140 -13.21 -17.60 -4.51
CA ILE A 140 -12.05 -16.78 -4.15
C ILE A 140 -10.92 -17.69 -3.70
N ALA A 141 -9.70 -17.34 -4.12
CA ALA A 141 -8.49 -17.91 -3.55
C ALA A 141 -7.63 -16.84 -2.89
N ILE A 142 -6.95 -17.21 -1.81
CA ILE A 142 -5.89 -16.44 -1.19
C ILE A 142 -4.60 -17.23 -1.33
N THR A 143 -3.55 -16.67 -1.92
CA THR A 143 -2.23 -17.28 -1.94
C THR A 143 -1.34 -16.64 -0.88
N VAL A 144 -0.85 -17.44 0.07
CA VAL A 144 -0.10 -16.95 1.22
C VAL A 144 0.89 -17.99 1.75
N ASN A 145 2.14 -17.59 1.93
CA ASN A 145 3.16 -18.40 2.59
C ASN A 145 3.61 -17.81 3.94
N GLN A 146 3.63 -16.48 4.06
CA GLN A 146 3.94 -15.80 5.31
C GLN A 146 2.67 -15.65 6.15
N ILE A 147 2.51 -16.54 7.12
CA ILE A 147 1.35 -16.51 8.02
C ILE A 147 1.61 -15.45 9.09
N THR A 148 0.96 -14.31 8.90
CA THR A 148 1.01 -13.13 9.79
C THR A 148 -0.37 -12.85 10.37
N ASP A 149 -0.46 -12.06 11.44
CA ASP A 149 -1.75 -11.65 12.01
C ASP A 149 -2.66 -11.01 10.95
N LEU A 150 -2.07 -10.21 10.04
CA LEU A 150 -2.81 -9.62 8.93
C LEU A 150 -3.42 -10.68 8.01
N SER A 151 -2.62 -11.67 7.58
CA SER A 151 -3.12 -12.72 6.68
C SER A 151 -4.20 -13.58 7.35
N ILE A 152 -4.04 -13.87 8.64
CA ILE A 152 -5.03 -14.61 9.44
C ILE A 152 -6.35 -13.84 9.55
N GLU A 153 -6.29 -12.56 9.91
CA GLU A 153 -7.49 -11.73 10.03
C GLU A 153 -8.20 -11.54 8.69
N LEU A 154 -7.42 -11.38 7.59
CA LEU A 154 -7.98 -11.32 6.24
C LEU A 154 -8.70 -12.61 5.86
N ILE A 155 -8.10 -13.78 6.12
CA ILE A 155 -8.73 -15.09 5.88
C ILE A 155 -10.05 -15.20 6.67
N LYS A 156 -10.04 -14.83 7.97
CA LYS A 156 -11.24 -14.87 8.82
C LYS A 156 -12.36 -13.97 8.29
N ILE A 157 -12.03 -12.76 7.85
CA ILE A 157 -13.02 -11.81 7.31
C ILE A 157 -13.60 -12.33 6.01
N LEU A 158 -12.76 -12.83 5.10
CA LEU A 158 -13.21 -13.33 3.81
C LEU A 158 -14.00 -14.64 3.94
N ALA A 159 -13.63 -15.52 4.87
CA ALA A 159 -14.38 -16.71 5.18
C ALA A 159 -15.83 -16.41 5.60
N LYS A 160 -16.04 -15.33 6.39
CA LYS A 160 -17.38 -14.88 6.79
C LYS A 160 -18.20 -14.29 5.64
N GLN A 161 -17.54 -13.71 4.64
CA GLN A 161 -18.22 -13.00 3.55
C GLN A 161 -18.47 -13.86 2.33
N TYR A 162 -17.62 -14.89 2.10
CA TYR A 162 -17.62 -15.71 0.91
C TYR A 162 -17.68 -17.19 1.27
N LYS A 163 -18.66 -17.90 0.73
CA LYS A 163 -18.88 -19.33 1.02
C LYS A 163 -17.83 -20.25 0.40
N ARG A 164 -17.15 -19.80 -0.66
CA ARG A 164 -16.19 -20.59 -1.45
C ARG A 164 -14.82 -19.98 -1.39
N LEU A 165 -14.13 -20.19 -0.27
CA LEU A 165 -12.79 -19.67 -0.03
C LEU A 165 -11.77 -20.80 -0.05
N THR A 166 -10.75 -20.67 -0.90
CA THR A 166 -9.58 -21.54 -0.95
C THR A 166 -8.34 -20.77 -0.48
N VAL A 167 -7.61 -21.32 0.49
CA VAL A 167 -6.32 -20.79 0.91
C VAL A 167 -5.21 -21.65 0.36
N VAL A 168 -4.35 -21.06 -0.47
CA VAL A 168 -3.25 -21.77 -1.13
C VAL A 168 -1.94 -21.40 -0.46
N THR A 169 -1.25 -22.41 0.08
CA THR A 169 -0.04 -22.23 0.86
C THR A 169 0.86 -23.45 0.80
N SER A 170 2.17 -23.25 0.92
CA SER A 170 3.11 -24.34 1.18
C SER A 170 3.10 -24.83 2.64
N HIS A 171 2.48 -24.07 3.56
CA HIS A 171 2.48 -24.33 5.01
C HIS A 171 1.12 -24.80 5.53
N ILE A 172 0.57 -25.88 4.94
CA ILE A 172 -0.76 -26.41 5.26
C ILE A 172 -0.94 -26.63 6.77
N GLU A 173 0.02 -27.30 7.42
CA GLU A 173 -0.09 -27.67 8.83
C GLU A 173 -0.24 -26.45 9.78
N LYS A 174 0.39 -25.33 9.42
CA LYS A 174 0.24 -24.10 10.22
C LYS A 174 -1.15 -23.50 10.10
N LEU A 175 -1.80 -23.63 8.94
CA LEU A 175 -3.14 -23.11 8.71
C LEU A 175 -4.25 -24.02 9.21
N ARG A 176 -4.00 -25.31 9.40
CA ARG A 176 -5.00 -26.25 9.95
C ARG A 176 -5.56 -25.82 11.32
N LYS A 177 -4.72 -25.23 12.17
CA LYS A 177 -5.19 -24.68 13.45
C LYS A 177 -6.20 -23.55 13.25
N ILE A 178 -5.95 -22.69 12.25
CA ILE A 178 -6.83 -21.58 11.91
C ILE A 178 -8.11 -22.09 11.25
N GLU A 179 -8.02 -23.08 10.39
CA GLU A 179 -9.17 -23.77 9.78
C GLU A 179 -10.10 -24.32 10.86
N ASN A 180 -9.56 -25.08 11.81
CA ASN A 180 -10.31 -25.62 12.93
C ASN A 180 -10.94 -24.51 13.80
N GLU A 181 -10.18 -23.45 14.09
CA GLU A 181 -10.67 -22.30 14.87
C GLU A 181 -11.85 -21.60 14.18
N ILE A 182 -11.77 -21.41 12.85
CA ILE A 182 -12.85 -20.80 12.06
C ILE A 182 -14.06 -21.73 12.03
N TYR A 183 -13.84 -23.03 11.85
CA TYR A 183 -14.91 -24.00 11.84
C TYR A 183 -15.63 -24.12 13.19
N GLU A 184 -14.88 -24.22 14.28
CA GLU A 184 -15.46 -24.35 15.63
C GLU A 184 -16.23 -23.07 16.08
N LYS A 185 -15.70 -21.91 15.72
CA LYS A 185 -16.31 -20.64 16.17
C LYS A 185 -17.41 -20.12 15.26
N GLU A 186 -17.28 -20.34 13.96
CA GLU A 186 -18.12 -19.71 12.95
C GLU A 186 -18.92 -20.73 12.11
N GLY A 187 -18.62 -22.03 12.23
CA GLY A 187 -19.24 -23.07 11.40
C GLY A 187 -18.86 -22.98 9.92
N ILE A 188 -17.79 -22.28 9.57
CA ILE A 188 -17.38 -22.01 8.19
C ILE A 188 -16.27 -22.96 7.76
N LEU A 189 -16.45 -23.66 6.65
CA LEU A 189 -15.44 -24.50 6.04
C LEU A 189 -14.62 -23.67 5.03
N ILE A 190 -13.30 -23.68 5.19
CA ILE A 190 -12.35 -23.18 4.20
C ILE A 190 -11.54 -24.33 3.61
N VAL A 191 -11.12 -24.21 2.37
CA VAL A 191 -10.29 -25.24 1.71
C VAL A 191 -8.84 -24.78 1.78
N ILE A 192 -7.96 -25.59 2.42
CA ILE A 192 -6.52 -25.33 2.41
C ILE A 192 -5.86 -26.31 1.44
N SER A 193 -5.03 -25.80 0.52
CA SER A 193 -4.43 -26.60 -0.54
C SER A 193 -3.05 -26.09 -0.96
N ASN A 194 -2.21 -27.02 -1.45
CA ASN A 194 -0.97 -26.69 -2.16
C ASN A 194 -0.92 -27.32 -3.56
N ASN A 195 -2.05 -27.83 -4.05
CA ASN A 195 -2.11 -28.52 -5.32
C ASN A 195 -1.98 -27.53 -6.49
N GLN A 196 -0.83 -27.54 -7.15
CA GLN A 196 -0.51 -26.63 -8.26
C GLN A 196 -1.46 -26.73 -9.46
N LYS A 197 -2.06 -27.91 -9.68
CA LYS A 197 -2.94 -28.17 -10.84
C LYS A 197 -4.40 -27.79 -10.59
N LYS A 198 -4.86 -27.75 -9.32
CA LYS A 198 -6.29 -27.65 -9.01
C LYS A 198 -6.66 -26.44 -8.16
N SER A 199 -5.74 -25.97 -7.28
CA SER A 199 -6.09 -25.02 -6.21
C SER A 199 -6.60 -23.67 -6.71
N LEU A 200 -6.13 -23.18 -7.86
CA LEU A 200 -6.52 -21.87 -8.40
C LEU A 200 -7.37 -21.97 -9.69
N LEU A 201 -7.62 -23.20 -10.18
CA LEU A 201 -8.25 -23.41 -11.47
C LEU A 201 -9.70 -22.93 -11.53
N LYS A 202 -10.43 -22.99 -10.41
CA LYS A 202 -11.83 -22.57 -10.32
C LYS A 202 -11.99 -21.13 -9.82
N SER A 203 -10.93 -20.55 -9.27
CA SER A 203 -11.02 -19.26 -8.62
C SER A 203 -11.23 -18.12 -9.63
N GLN A 204 -12.31 -17.38 -9.46
CA GLN A 204 -12.61 -16.20 -10.26
C GLN A 204 -11.80 -14.99 -9.80
N ILE A 205 -11.52 -14.89 -8.49
CA ILE A 205 -10.69 -13.83 -7.93
C ILE A 205 -9.60 -14.47 -7.06
N ILE A 206 -8.37 -14.03 -7.27
CA ILE A 206 -7.19 -14.53 -6.54
C ILE A 206 -6.54 -13.34 -5.84
N LEU A 207 -6.49 -13.38 -4.49
CA LEU A 207 -5.74 -12.43 -3.68
C LEU A 207 -4.33 -12.99 -3.46
N ASN A 208 -3.37 -12.48 -4.19
CA ASN A 208 -1.98 -12.89 -4.08
C ASN A 208 -1.26 -12.05 -3.03
N ILE A 209 -1.20 -12.57 -1.80
CA ILE A 209 -0.63 -11.86 -0.64
C ILE A 209 0.89 -11.78 -0.72
N ASP A 210 1.57 -12.90 -1.03
CA ASP A 210 3.03 -12.97 -0.95
C ASP A 210 3.69 -14.00 -1.89
N PHE A 211 2.94 -14.61 -2.82
CA PHE A 211 3.59 -15.46 -3.82
C PHE A 211 4.34 -14.59 -4.82
N CYS A 212 5.63 -14.84 -4.97
CA CYS A 212 6.40 -14.24 -6.06
C CYS A 212 5.95 -14.84 -7.42
N LYS A 213 6.37 -14.17 -8.50
CA LYS A 213 6.03 -14.57 -9.86
C LYS A 213 6.39 -16.02 -10.18
N GLU A 214 7.54 -16.47 -9.71
CA GLU A 214 8.07 -17.82 -9.95
C GLU A 214 7.21 -18.88 -9.26
N ILE A 215 6.69 -18.60 -8.07
CA ILE A 215 5.80 -19.51 -7.34
C ILE A 215 4.42 -19.51 -7.99
N LEU A 216 3.85 -18.33 -8.24
CA LEU A 216 2.50 -18.22 -8.79
C LEU A 216 2.38 -18.87 -10.18
N ASN A 217 3.41 -18.75 -11.02
CA ASN A 217 3.43 -19.35 -12.36
C ASN A 217 3.53 -20.90 -12.35
N LYS A 218 3.79 -21.55 -11.21
CA LYS A 218 3.71 -23.01 -11.07
C LYS A 218 2.27 -23.51 -10.96
N TYR A 219 1.35 -22.63 -10.58
CA TYR A 219 -0.05 -22.99 -10.40
C TYR A 219 -0.84 -22.78 -11.69
N GLN A 220 -1.70 -23.75 -12.00
CA GLN A 220 -2.71 -23.57 -13.04
C GLN A 220 -3.79 -22.64 -12.50
N VAL A 221 -3.98 -21.51 -13.16
CA VAL A 221 -4.98 -20.50 -12.80
C VAL A 221 -6.16 -20.56 -13.76
N ASN A 222 -7.31 -20.08 -13.32
CA ASN A 222 -8.45 -19.84 -14.19
C ASN A 222 -8.05 -18.86 -15.30
N GLU A 223 -8.36 -19.14 -16.55
CA GLU A 223 -7.97 -18.33 -17.71
C GLU A 223 -8.51 -16.88 -17.63
N ASN A 224 -9.65 -16.69 -16.99
CA ASN A 224 -10.32 -15.39 -16.83
C ASN A 224 -10.22 -14.84 -15.40
N ALA A 225 -9.33 -15.36 -14.56
CA ALA A 225 -9.24 -14.90 -13.17
C ALA A 225 -8.82 -13.43 -13.07
N ILE A 226 -9.34 -12.76 -12.06
CA ILE A 226 -8.86 -11.45 -11.61
C ILE A 226 -7.86 -11.69 -10.48
N ILE A 227 -6.60 -11.29 -10.68
CA ILE A 227 -5.52 -11.52 -9.73
C ILE A 227 -5.11 -10.18 -9.12
N ILE A 228 -5.23 -10.06 -7.80
CA ILE A 228 -4.83 -8.87 -7.04
C ILE A 228 -3.48 -9.16 -6.42
N ASN A 229 -2.44 -8.44 -6.82
CA ASN A 229 -1.07 -8.61 -6.33
C ASN A 229 -0.72 -7.57 -5.27
N PHE A 230 -0.27 -8.03 -4.09
CA PHE A 230 0.09 -7.16 -2.97
C PHE A 230 1.60 -6.96 -2.82
N GLU A 231 2.44 -7.83 -3.41
CA GLU A 231 3.90 -7.77 -3.26
C GLU A 231 4.64 -7.22 -4.47
N GLY A 232 3.94 -6.78 -5.51
CA GLY A 232 4.61 -6.16 -6.65
C GLY A 232 3.93 -6.38 -7.99
N ASP A 233 4.59 -5.95 -9.03
CA ASP A 233 4.09 -6.05 -10.39
C ASP A 233 4.29 -7.46 -10.91
N ILE A 234 3.26 -8.28 -10.77
CA ILE A 234 3.27 -9.66 -11.24
C ILE A 234 2.41 -9.75 -12.50
N LYS A 235 2.98 -10.34 -13.53
CA LYS A 235 2.28 -10.72 -14.74
C LYS A 235 2.30 -12.24 -14.87
N ILE A 236 1.13 -12.84 -15.00
CA ILE A 236 0.99 -14.27 -15.28
C ILE A 236 1.42 -14.55 -16.72
N ASN A 237 2.28 -15.55 -16.91
CA ASN A 237 2.84 -15.92 -18.20
C ASN A 237 2.23 -17.19 -18.78
N HIS A 238 1.01 -17.58 -18.44
CA HIS A 238 0.32 -18.71 -19.03
C HIS A 238 -0.24 -18.33 -20.40
N LYS A 239 -0.01 -19.17 -21.42
CA LYS A 239 -0.41 -18.90 -22.82
C LYS A 239 -1.91 -18.62 -23.00
N ARG A 240 -2.75 -19.20 -22.14
CA ARG A 240 -4.22 -19.06 -22.20
C ARG A 240 -4.78 -18.05 -21.22
N PHE A 241 -3.95 -17.41 -20.40
CA PHE A 241 -4.42 -16.45 -19.42
C PHE A 241 -4.85 -15.15 -20.12
N SER A 242 -6.15 -14.89 -20.12
CA SER A 242 -6.79 -13.67 -20.61
C SER A 242 -7.35 -12.80 -19.46
N GLY A 243 -7.17 -13.25 -18.22
CA GLY A 243 -7.64 -12.54 -17.05
C GLY A 243 -6.91 -11.25 -16.73
N ILE A 244 -7.26 -10.64 -15.64
CA ILE A 244 -6.80 -9.31 -15.22
C ILE A 244 -5.77 -9.44 -14.10
N ASN A 245 -4.62 -8.79 -14.24
CA ASN A 245 -3.64 -8.61 -13.16
C ASN A 245 -3.77 -7.19 -12.61
N ILE A 246 -4.14 -7.05 -11.34
CA ILE A 246 -4.21 -5.79 -10.61
C ILE A 246 -2.95 -5.67 -9.77
N ASN A 247 -2.15 -4.63 -10.06
CA ASN A 247 -0.86 -4.42 -9.40
C ASN A 247 -0.83 -3.12 -8.60
N ASP A 248 -1.79 -2.20 -8.84
CA ASP A 248 -1.84 -0.91 -8.18
C ASP A 248 -3.29 -0.40 -8.06
N TYR A 249 -3.49 0.61 -7.25
CA TYR A 249 -4.80 1.17 -6.94
C TYR A 249 -4.72 2.67 -6.63
N GLU A 250 -5.84 3.35 -6.78
CA GLU A 250 -6.05 4.74 -6.37
C GLU A 250 -7.19 4.80 -5.35
N ILE A 251 -7.03 5.66 -4.36
CA ILE A 251 -8.02 5.88 -3.31
C ILE A 251 -8.55 7.30 -3.31
N GLU A 252 -9.75 7.43 -2.79
CA GLU A 252 -10.34 8.69 -2.39
C GLU A 252 -10.51 8.72 -0.88
N VAL A 253 -10.31 9.89 -0.26
CA VAL A 253 -10.44 10.10 1.19
C VAL A 253 -11.55 11.12 1.42
N GLY A 254 -12.65 10.68 2.05
CA GLY A 254 -13.86 11.49 2.21
C GLY A 254 -13.76 12.59 3.26
N ARG A 255 -12.73 12.58 4.13
CA ARG A 255 -12.41 13.67 5.03
C ARG A 255 -11.14 14.37 4.55
N GLU A 256 -11.34 15.36 3.69
CA GLU A 256 -10.25 16.23 3.26
C GLU A 256 -9.85 17.17 4.41
N GLU A 257 -8.83 16.81 5.16
CA GLU A 257 -8.17 17.78 6.03
C GLU A 257 -7.27 18.69 5.18
N VAL A 258 -7.25 19.96 5.50
CA VAL A 258 -6.58 21.07 4.77
C VAL A 258 -5.10 20.76 4.44
N ILE A 259 -4.45 19.90 5.22
CA ILE A 259 -3.04 19.48 5.02
C ILE A 259 -2.88 18.62 3.76
N TRP A 260 -3.88 17.81 3.42
CA TRP A 260 -3.87 16.93 2.25
C TRP A 260 -3.94 17.72 0.96
N ARG A 261 -4.86 18.70 0.87
CA ARG A 261 -5.10 19.49 -0.35
C ARG A 261 -3.85 20.17 -0.89
N LYS A 262 -2.98 20.66 -0.01
CA LYS A 262 -1.78 21.43 -0.42
C LYS A 262 -0.65 20.59 -1.01
N ASN A 263 -0.67 19.28 -0.83
CA ASN A 263 0.38 18.35 -1.24
C ASN A 263 -0.10 17.25 -2.20
N MET A 264 -1.42 17.08 -2.39
CA MET A 264 -1.98 16.00 -3.22
C MET A 264 -1.55 16.04 -4.68
N ASP A 265 -1.31 17.23 -5.25
CA ASP A 265 -0.89 17.35 -6.64
C ASP A 265 0.49 16.71 -6.89
N LYS A 266 1.36 16.72 -5.89
CA LYS A 266 2.75 16.24 -5.99
C LYS A 266 2.95 14.82 -5.50
N PHE A 267 2.07 14.30 -4.66
CA PHE A 267 2.18 12.98 -4.04
C PHE A 267 0.94 12.15 -4.34
N ARG A 268 1.09 10.82 -4.29
CA ARG A 268 -0.06 9.92 -4.39
C ARG A 268 -0.79 9.88 -3.05
N THR A 269 -2.11 9.97 -3.08
CA THR A 269 -2.96 9.94 -1.88
C THR A 269 -2.74 8.69 -1.03
N LYS A 270 -2.58 7.53 -1.67
CA LYS A 270 -2.32 6.26 -0.99
C LYS A 270 -1.01 6.27 -0.20
N ASP A 271 0.07 6.83 -0.75
CA ASP A 271 1.39 6.87 -0.12
C ASP A 271 1.37 7.81 1.11
N LEU A 272 0.70 8.95 0.99
CA LEU A 272 0.48 9.86 2.10
C LEU A 272 -0.36 9.21 3.19
N LEU A 273 -1.46 8.53 2.84
CA LEU A 273 -2.31 7.86 3.82
C LEU A 273 -1.57 6.71 4.49
N GLU A 274 -0.82 5.91 3.73
CA GLU A 274 0.05 4.87 4.28
C GLU A 274 0.98 5.47 5.31
N SER A 275 1.66 6.57 4.98
CA SER A 275 2.62 7.21 5.87
C SER A 275 2.03 7.64 7.21
N VAL A 276 0.75 8.03 7.22
CA VAL A 276 0.03 8.43 8.44
C VAL A 276 -0.47 7.24 9.24
N LEU A 277 -0.89 6.16 8.55
CA LEU A 277 -1.47 4.98 9.17
C LEU A 277 -0.43 3.93 9.55
N TYR A 278 0.78 3.99 8.97
CA TYR A 278 1.85 3.03 9.22
C TYR A 278 2.30 3.06 10.67
N MET A 279 1.80 2.13 11.45
CA MET A 279 2.09 1.97 12.87
C MET A 279 2.13 0.49 13.23
N LYS A 280 2.78 0.18 14.35
CA LYS A 280 2.58 -1.10 15.03
C LYS A 280 1.25 -1.04 15.77
N ASP A 281 0.19 -1.47 15.11
CA ASP A 281 -1.17 -1.49 15.65
C ASP A 281 -1.87 -2.78 15.20
N THR A 282 -2.97 -3.13 15.83
CA THR A 282 -3.76 -4.31 15.44
C THR A 282 -4.43 -4.07 14.09
N PHE A 283 -4.68 -5.14 13.35
CA PHE A 283 -5.42 -5.09 12.07
C PHE A 283 -6.73 -4.30 12.23
N GLN A 284 -7.49 -4.60 13.26
CA GLN A 284 -8.79 -3.99 13.53
C GLN A 284 -8.70 -2.47 13.76
N ASN A 285 -7.69 -2.02 14.50
CA ASN A 285 -7.48 -0.60 14.75
C ASN A 285 -7.12 0.17 13.47
N ILE A 286 -6.30 -0.42 12.60
CA ILE A 286 -5.96 0.18 11.30
C ILE A 286 -7.20 0.24 10.40
N CYS A 287 -7.97 -0.83 10.29
CA CYS A 287 -9.23 -0.85 9.55
C CYS A 287 -10.24 0.20 10.07
N ASN A 288 -10.32 0.38 11.40
CA ASN A 288 -11.17 1.42 12.01
C ASN A 288 -10.69 2.83 11.64
N LYS A 289 -9.38 3.07 11.57
CA LYS A 289 -8.81 4.36 11.12
C LYS A 289 -9.12 4.61 9.64
N ILE A 290 -8.98 3.59 8.78
CA ILE A 290 -9.36 3.65 7.36
C ILE A 290 -10.84 4.03 7.22
N ARG A 291 -11.73 3.34 7.95
CA ARG A 291 -13.18 3.60 7.93
C ARG A 291 -13.53 5.01 8.43
N LYS A 292 -12.89 5.48 9.51
CA LYS A 292 -13.09 6.84 10.05
C LYS A 292 -12.71 7.93 9.05
N ASN A 293 -11.72 7.69 8.21
CA ASN A 293 -11.28 8.61 7.17
C ASN A 293 -12.12 8.47 5.88
N LYS A 294 -13.14 7.59 5.86
CA LYS A 294 -13.99 7.35 4.68
C LYS A 294 -13.18 7.07 3.42
N VAL A 295 -12.19 6.20 3.56
CA VAL A 295 -11.34 5.80 2.44
C VAL A 295 -12.14 4.87 1.54
N SER A 296 -12.14 5.14 0.24
CA SER A 296 -12.75 4.29 -0.79
C SER A 296 -11.80 4.06 -1.95
N ILE A 297 -12.01 2.97 -2.67
CA ILE A 297 -11.25 2.66 -3.89
C ILE A 297 -11.84 3.50 -5.02
N LYS A 298 -10.98 4.26 -5.71
CA LYS A 298 -11.35 5.10 -6.85
C LYS A 298 -11.10 4.41 -8.18
N ALA A 299 -9.96 3.75 -8.31
CA ALA A 299 -9.55 3.04 -9.52
C ALA A 299 -8.56 1.92 -9.19
N LEU A 300 -8.51 0.92 -10.08
CA LEU A 300 -7.54 -0.17 -10.04
C LEU A 300 -6.69 -0.14 -11.32
N TYR A 301 -5.43 -0.55 -11.19
CA TYR A 301 -4.46 -0.49 -12.28
C TYR A 301 -3.81 -1.85 -12.49
N GLY A 302 -3.72 -2.24 -13.74
CA GLY A 302 -2.98 -3.41 -14.19
C GLY A 302 -1.67 -3.02 -14.88
N VAL A 303 -1.06 -4.00 -15.56
CA VAL A 303 0.18 -3.79 -16.33
C VAL A 303 0.01 -2.76 -17.45
N ASN A 304 -1.20 -2.66 -18.02
CA ASN A 304 -1.52 -1.78 -19.14
C ASN A 304 -2.16 -0.44 -18.72
N GLY A 305 -2.10 -0.11 -17.43
CA GLY A 305 -2.70 1.12 -16.89
C GLY A 305 -4.02 0.87 -16.18
N LYS A 306 -4.89 1.90 -16.17
CA LYS A 306 -6.18 1.85 -15.49
C LYS A 306 -7.10 0.78 -16.09
N ILE A 307 -7.76 0.02 -15.23
CA ILE A 307 -8.72 -1.01 -15.62
C ILE A 307 -10.09 -0.35 -15.73
N GLU A 308 -10.64 -0.32 -16.94
CA GLU A 308 -11.93 0.32 -17.20
C GLU A 308 -13.11 -0.66 -17.09
N ARG A 309 -12.87 -1.97 -17.30
CA ARG A 309 -13.88 -3.02 -17.24
C ARG A 309 -13.29 -4.31 -16.69
N PHE A 310 -14.08 -4.99 -15.87
CA PHE A 310 -13.84 -6.33 -15.37
C PHE A 310 -14.78 -7.29 -16.12
N SER A 311 -14.41 -7.62 -17.35
CA SER A 311 -15.23 -8.51 -18.18
C SER A 311 -14.60 -9.88 -18.25
#